data_3274eaa0eed8356cf13e1a9b8534d527
#
_entry.id   3274eaa0eed8356cf13e1a9b8534d527
#
_cell.length_a   1.000
_cell.length_b   1.000
_cell.length_c   1.000
_cell.angle_alpha   90.00
_cell.angle_beta   90.00
_cell.angle_gamma   90.00
#
_symmetry.space_group_name_H-M   'P 1'
#
loop_
_entity.id
_entity.type
_entity.pdbx_description
1 polymer ?
#
loop_
_entity_poly.entity_id
_entity_poly.type
_entity_poly.pdbx_seq_one_letter_code
_entity_poly.pdbx_strand_id
1 'polypeptide(L)'
;MVSLIGSRVERKEDKKFLTGKGRYTADINLAHQTYAYFVRSPHARAKIRKVDISKAIKANGVVNIFTGDDIAREKIGGLIAGWKIVSQDGKDMKVPNHPPLAKDVVNYVGDHVAIVIAETLEDAQNAADLVNVSYEIKKAVVNTSDAMQSEAIHDGIDQNLCFDFILGDKVKTYDAFLEADKIVKLDLRNNRLIPNAMEPRACIGDYNTSSDELTLYTSSQNPHLSRLVLSAFGGIHPEHKFRVVSPDVGGGFGSKIYAYAEDAVTAWASKKIARPIKWVAERSESFLSDCHGRDHITHVELGIKNDGKIVGLQVDTIANIGAYASLFSTVTPTYLYAPLILGLYDIPAAFINVKAVFTNTAPVDAYRGAGRPEAT
;
A
#
# COMPACT_ATOMS: atom_id res chain seq x y z
N MET A 1 45.81 14.31 1.68
CA MET A 1 44.42 13.93 1.34
C MET A 1 43.57 14.15 2.61
N VAL A 2 42.54 14.98 2.51
CA VAL A 2 41.61 15.17 3.63
C VAL A 2 40.74 13.91 3.70
N SER A 3 40.72 13.24 4.86
CA SER A 3 39.82 12.09 5.07
C SER A 3 38.38 12.56 5.03
N LEU A 4 37.54 11.94 4.19
CA LEU A 4 36.10 12.18 4.16
C LEU A 4 35.38 11.46 5.31
N ILE A 5 36.00 10.47 5.92
CA ILE A 5 35.44 9.74 7.07
C ILE A 5 35.42 10.68 8.28
N GLY A 6 34.24 10.89 8.84
CA GLY A 6 34.00 11.80 9.97
C GLY A 6 33.95 13.29 9.61
N SER A 7 34.13 13.67 8.34
CA SER A 7 34.01 15.05 7.89
C SER A 7 32.52 15.40 7.62
N ARG A 8 32.17 16.68 7.85
CA ARG A 8 30.85 17.22 7.47
C ARG A 8 30.83 17.41 5.93
N VAL A 9 30.06 16.61 5.25
CA VAL A 9 29.82 16.73 3.81
C VAL A 9 28.45 17.33 3.57
N GLU A 10 28.41 18.46 2.84
CA GLU A 10 27.14 19.11 2.47
C GLU A 10 26.46 18.33 1.34
N ARG A 11 25.13 18.18 1.42
CA ARG A 11 24.33 17.61 0.33
C ARG A 11 24.25 18.60 -0.82
N LYS A 12 24.42 18.15 -2.04
CA LYS A 12 24.35 18.99 -3.25
C LYS A 12 22.96 19.62 -3.45
N GLU A 13 21.92 18.94 -2.98
CA GLU A 13 20.52 19.34 -3.09
C GLU A 13 20.12 20.46 -2.11
N ASP A 14 20.84 20.64 -1.00
CA ASP A 14 20.46 21.58 0.06
C ASP A 14 20.29 23.02 -0.45
N LYS A 15 21.21 23.47 -1.29
CA LYS A 15 21.13 24.82 -1.87
C LYS A 15 19.84 25.05 -2.67
N LYS A 16 19.44 24.07 -3.47
CA LYS A 16 18.23 24.11 -4.30
C LYS A 16 16.97 24.18 -3.41
N PHE A 17 16.89 23.34 -2.39
CA PHE A 17 15.75 23.29 -1.50
C PHE A 17 15.65 24.54 -0.59
N LEU A 18 16.75 24.97 0.00
CA LEU A 18 16.79 26.15 0.88
C LEU A 18 16.51 27.46 0.13
N THR A 19 16.67 27.50 -1.18
CA THR A 19 16.38 28.68 -2.01
C THR A 19 15.04 28.59 -2.76
N GLY A 20 14.18 27.64 -2.42
CA GLY A 20 12.87 27.47 -3.04
C GLY A 20 12.89 27.00 -4.51
N LYS A 21 14.00 26.39 -4.94
CA LYS A 21 14.16 25.87 -6.32
C LYS A 21 13.88 24.38 -6.44
N GLY A 22 13.33 23.75 -5.41
CA GLY A 22 12.79 22.41 -5.48
C GLY A 22 11.68 22.32 -6.51
N ARG A 23 11.54 21.19 -7.20
CA ARG A 23 10.50 20.97 -8.20
C ARG A 23 9.84 19.61 -7.93
N TYR A 24 8.71 19.66 -7.28
CA TYR A 24 7.91 18.49 -6.92
C TYR A 24 6.91 18.15 -8.03
N THR A 25 6.30 16.98 -7.97
CA THR A 25 5.33 16.54 -9.00
C THR A 25 4.18 17.55 -9.15
N ALA A 26 3.68 18.12 -8.05
CA ALA A 26 2.62 19.11 -8.07
C ALA A 26 3.02 20.44 -8.75
N ASP A 27 4.30 20.77 -8.82
CA ASP A 27 4.80 21.99 -9.46
C ASP A 27 4.91 21.88 -10.99
N ILE A 28 4.83 20.66 -11.54
CA ILE A 28 4.91 20.42 -12.98
C ILE A 28 3.56 20.75 -13.62
N ASN A 29 3.57 21.60 -14.63
CA ASN A 29 2.40 21.92 -15.46
C ASN A 29 2.75 21.68 -16.92
N LEU A 30 1.87 20.98 -17.61
CA LEU A 30 2.01 20.61 -19.02
C LEU A 30 0.98 21.37 -19.87
N ALA A 31 1.28 21.55 -21.16
CA ALA A 31 0.34 22.17 -22.10
C ALA A 31 -0.93 21.29 -22.21
N HIS A 32 -2.10 21.91 -22.29
CA HIS A 32 -3.40 21.24 -22.39
C HIS A 32 -3.72 20.25 -21.26
N GLN A 33 -3.07 20.43 -20.11
CA GLN A 33 -3.25 19.59 -18.92
C GLN A 33 -4.70 19.67 -18.42
N THR A 34 -5.22 18.52 -18.03
CA THR A 34 -6.49 18.36 -17.31
C THR A 34 -6.21 17.95 -15.87
N TYR A 35 -7.25 17.98 -15.04
CA TYR A 35 -7.17 17.65 -13.62
C TYR A 35 -8.08 16.49 -13.28
N ALA A 36 -7.60 15.61 -12.40
CA ALA A 36 -8.36 14.47 -11.94
C ALA A 36 -8.77 14.61 -10.47
N TYR A 37 -9.96 14.10 -10.17
CA TYR A 37 -10.43 13.86 -8.81
C TYR A 37 -11.01 12.44 -8.70
N PHE A 38 -10.69 11.71 -7.61
CA PHE A 38 -11.16 10.35 -7.41
C PHE A 38 -12.40 10.32 -6.52
N VAL A 39 -13.45 9.68 -7.01
CA VAL A 39 -14.63 9.32 -6.20
C VAL A 39 -14.25 8.10 -5.37
N ARG A 40 -14.34 8.23 -4.05
CA ARG A 40 -13.93 7.21 -3.09
C ARG A 40 -15.10 6.68 -2.30
N SER A 41 -14.99 5.42 -1.88
CA SER A 41 -16.01 4.81 -1.03
C SER A 41 -16.03 5.43 0.38
N PRO A 42 -17.19 5.84 0.89
CA PRO A 42 -17.37 6.20 2.29
C PRO A 42 -17.57 4.99 3.19
N HIS A 43 -17.67 3.77 2.62
CA HIS A 43 -17.97 2.55 3.33
C HIS A 43 -16.76 1.62 3.40
N ALA A 44 -16.56 1.01 4.57
CA ALA A 44 -15.50 0.04 4.79
C ALA A 44 -15.74 -1.28 4.04
N ARG A 45 -17.01 -1.67 3.84
CA ARG A 45 -17.41 -2.84 3.05
C ARG A 45 -18.79 -2.63 2.47
N ALA A 46 -18.90 -2.68 1.14
CA ALA A 46 -20.19 -2.62 0.47
C ALA A 46 -20.13 -3.24 -0.93
N LYS A 47 -21.26 -3.79 -1.41
CA LYS A 47 -21.43 -4.08 -2.83
C LYS A 47 -21.79 -2.79 -3.57
N ILE A 48 -21.18 -2.55 -4.71
CA ILE A 48 -21.57 -1.49 -5.65
C ILE A 48 -22.74 -2.03 -6.48
N ARG A 49 -23.91 -1.43 -6.35
CA ARG A 49 -25.08 -1.78 -7.15
C ARG A 49 -25.13 -1.03 -8.47
N LYS A 50 -24.71 0.24 -8.44
CA LYS A 50 -24.68 1.11 -9.61
C LYS A 50 -23.74 2.29 -9.35
N VAL A 51 -22.98 2.68 -10.38
CA VAL A 51 -22.29 3.96 -10.44
C VAL A 51 -22.98 4.79 -11.52
N ASP A 52 -23.71 5.84 -11.11
CA ASP A 52 -24.44 6.71 -12.03
C ASP A 52 -23.68 8.02 -12.26
N ILE A 53 -23.09 8.14 -13.43
CA ILE A 53 -22.31 9.32 -13.87
C ILE A 53 -23.14 10.27 -14.76
N SER A 54 -24.42 10.01 -14.99
CA SER A 54 -25.23 10.69 -16.02
C SER A 54 -25.37 12.20 -15.82
N LYS A 55 -25.32 12.68 -14.59
CA LYS A 55 -25.29 14.11 -14.25
C LYS A 55 -23.87 14.66 -14.28
N ALA A 56 -22.94 13.95 -13.69
CA ALA A 56 -21.55 14.36 -13.58
C ALA A 56 -20.87 14.57 -14.93
N ILE A 57 -21.09 13.69 -15.89
CA ILE A 57 -20.47 13.77 -17.23
C ILE A 57 -20.94 15.00 -18.04
N LYS A 58 -22.07 15.61 -17.65
CA LYS A 58 -22.61 16.81 -18.28
C LYS A 58 -22.26 18.10 -17.54
N ALA A 59 -21.57 17.99 -16.42
CA ALA A 59 -21.16 19.14 -15.64
C ALA A 59 -20.12 19.99 -16.39
N ASN A 60 -20.06 21.27 -16.04
CA ASN A 60 -19.14 22.20 -16.69
C ASN A 60 -17.69 21.74 -16.56
N GLY A 61 -16.91 21.91 -17.62
CA GLY A 61 -15.49 21.60 -17.65
C GLY A 61 -15.14 20.11 -17.63
N VAL A 62 -16.10 19.18 -17.50
CA VAL A 62 -15.83 17.74 -17.48
C VAL A 62 -15.40 17.26 -18.86
N VAL A 63 -14.23 16.62 -18.90
CA VAL A 63 -13.66 16.02 -20.10
C VAL A 63 -14.07 14.55 -20.22
N ASN A 64 -13.96 13.78 -19.14
CA ASN A 64 -14.41 12.39 -19.09
C ASN A 64 -14.53 11.88 -17.65
N ILE A 65 -15.24 10.76 -17.47
CA ILE A 65 -15.35 10.02 -16.20
C ILE A 65 -15.19 8.54 -16.52
N PHE A 66 -14.29 7.86 -15.77
CA PHE A 66 -14.10 6.42 -15.90
C PHE A 66 -14.43 5.72 -14.57
N THR A 67 -14.93 4.50 -14.68
CA THR A 67 -15.37 3.65 -13.57
C THR A 67 -14.68 2.30 -13.57
N GLY A 68 -14.95 1.46 -12.58
CA GLY A 68 -14.46 0.09 -12.56
C GLY A 68 -14.89 -0.78 -13.75
N ASP A 69 -16.04 -0.45 -14.38
CA ASP A 69 -16.50 -1.14 -15.60
C ASP A 69 -15.58 -0.87 -16.80
N ASP A 70 -15.06 0.36 -16.92
CA ASP A 70 -14.12 0.73 -17.98
C ASP A 70 -12.78 0.01 -17.82
N ILE A 71 -12.25 -0.06 -16.61
CA ILE A 71 -11.05 -0.81 -16.25
C ILE A 71 -11.21 -2.30 -16.59
N ALA A 72 -12.34 -2.90 -16.19
CA ALA A 72 -12.64 -4.30 -16.46
C ALA A 72 -12.77 -4.61 -17.96
N ARG A 73 -13.41 -3.72 -18.73
CA ARG A 73 -13.58 -3.85 -20.20
C ARG A 73 -12.23 -3.84 -20.91
N GLU A 74 -11.32 -3.00 -20.47
CA GLU A 74 -9.98 -2.85 -21.04
C GLU A 74 -8.98 -3.91 -20.50
N LYS A 75 -9.43 -4.76 -19.57
CA LYS A 75 -8.61 -5.80 -18.93
C LYS A 75 -7.33 -5.24 -18.28
N ILE A 76 -7.42 -4.04 -17.72
CA ILE A 76 -6.33 -3.45 -16.96
C ILE A 76 -6.10 -4.31 -15.72
N GLY A 77 -4.85 -4.73 -15.51
CA GLY A 77 -4.45 -5.57 -14.40
C GLY A 77 -4.60 -4.88 -13.04
N GLY A 78 -4.71 -5.69 -12.01
CA GLY A 78 -4.77 -5.21 -10.63
C GLY A 78 -3.41 -4.74 -10.09
N LEU A 79 -3.47 -4.09 -8.94
CA LEU A 79 -2.29 -3.82 -8.12
C LEU A 79 -1.83 -5.13 -7.47
N ILE A 80 -0.52 -5.37 -7.42
CA ILE A 80 0.03 -6.68 -7.04
C ILE A 80 0.66 -6.71 -5.66
N ALA A 81 0.67 -7.90 -5.03
CA ALA A 81 1.61 -8.26 -3.97
C ALA A 81 2.92 -8.74 -4.60
N GLY A 82 4.04 -8.08 -4.27
CA GLY A 82 5.31 -8.33 -4.95
C GLY A 82 6.12 -9.52 -4.42
N TRP A 83 5.86 -9.95 -3.18
CA TRP A 83 6.61 -11.02 -2.53
C TRP A 83 5.70 -12.19 -2.17
N LYS A 84 5.98 -13.31 -2.83
CA LYS A 84 5.28 -14.57 -2.58
C LYS A 84 5.76 -15.18 -1.27
N ILE A 85 4.80 -15.51 -0.39
CA ILE A 85 5.03 -16.25 0.85
C ILE A 85 4.42 -17.64 0.69
N VAL A 86 5.17 -18.64 1.17
CA VAL A 86 4.68 -20.01 1.28
C VAL A 86 4.31 -20.25 2.73
N SER A 87 3.08 -20.68 2.97
CA SER A 87 2.56 -21.01 4.31
C SER A 87 3.22 -22.29 4.86
N GLN A 88 3.13 -22.49 6.17
CA GLN A 88 3.70 -23.68 6.83
C GLN A 88 3.13 -25.02 6.30
N ASP A 89 1.96 -25.03 5.69
CA ASP A 89 1.35 -26.20 5.03
C ASP A 89 1.85 -26.42 3.61
N GLY A 90 2.84 -25.66 3.16
CA GLY A 90 3.44 -25.73 1.82
C GLY A 90 2.63 -25.05 0.73
N LYS A 91 1.48 -24.44 1.05
CA LYS A 91 0.66 -23.73 0.07
C LYS A 91 1.10 -22.29 -0.09
N ASP A 92 0.82 -21.75 -1.25
CA ASP A 92 1.04 -20.33 -1.54
C ASP A 92 0.06 -19.44 -0.75
N MET A 93 0.53 -18.24 -0.43
CA MET A 93 -0.34 -17.20 0.14
C MET A 93 -1.55 -16.94 -0.76
N LYS A 94 -2.67 -16.57 -0.15
CA LYS A 94 -3.89 -16.18 -0.85
C LYS A 94 -3.90 -14.68 -1.08
N VAL A 95 -4.05 -14.25 -2.34
CA VAL A 95 -4.07 -12.82 -2.71
C VAL A 95 -5.32 -12.54 -3.54
N PRO A 96 -6.24 -11.70 -3.02
CA PRO A 96 -7.39 -11.27 -3.80
C PRO A 96 -6.93 -10.29 -4.89
N ASN A 97 -7.68 -10.26 -6.01
CA ASN A 97 -7.44 -9.23 -7.03
C ASN A 97 -7.77 -7.84 -6.47
N HIS A 98 -6.87 -6.89 -6.67
CA HIS A 98 -7.04 -5.49 -6.29
C HIS A 98 -7.15 -4.63 -7.55
N PRO A 99 -8.35 -4.39 -8.08
CA PRO A 99 -8.52 -3.56 -9.28
C PRO A 99 -8.23 -2.09 -8.94
N PRO A 100 -7.64 -1.32 -9.85
CA PRO A 100 -7.32 0.09 -9.59
C PRO A 100 -8.58 1.00 -9.47
N LEU A 101 -9.73 0.57 -9.99
CA LEU A 101 -11.06 1.12 -9.66
C LEU A 101 -11.99 -0.04 -9.32
N ALA A 102 -12.67 0.06 -8.19
CA ALA A 102 -13.63 -0.92 -7.72
C ALA A 102 -14.84 -1.02 -8.67
N LYS A 103 -15.22 -2.24 -9.02
CA LYS A 103 -16.38 -2.52 -9.88
C LYS A 103 -17.57 -3.05 -9.07
N ASP A 104 -17.38 -4.16 -8.37
CA ASP A 104 -18.48 -4.91 -7.74
C ASP A 104 -18.55 -4.69 -6.23
N VAL A 105 -17.40 -4.48 -5.59
CA VAL A 105 -17.27 -4.31 -4.14
C VAL A 105 -16.23 -3.26 -3.80
N VAL A 106 -16.44 -2.59 -2.68
CA VAL A 106 -15.44 -1.78 -1.98
C VAL A 106 -15.11 -2.43 -0.67
N ASN A 107 -13.83 -2.43 -0.28
CA ASN A 107 -13.35 -3.18 0.87
C ASN A 107 -12.65 -2.33 1.94
N TYR A 108 -12.53 -1.02 1.75
CA TYR A 108 -12.09 -0.08 2.79
C TYR A 108 -12.64 1.34 2.53
N VAL A 109 -12.68 2.17 3.56
CA VAL A 109 -13.02 3.59 3.41
C VAL A 109 -11.90 4.28 2.63
N GLY A 110 -12.23 4.92 1.52
CA GLY A 110 -11.25 5.52 0.61
C GLY A 110 -10.95 4.67 -0.63
N ASP A 111 -11.53 3.47 -0.78
CA ASP A 111 -11.39 2.63 -1.97
C ASP A 111 -11.89 3.37 -3.22
N HIS A 112 -11.19 3.22 -4.34
CA HIS A 112 -11.40 4.01 -5.55
C HIS A 112 -12.58 3.47 -6.36
N VAL A 113 -13.56 4.31 -6.68
CA VAL A 113 -14.76 3.91 -7.43
C VAL A 113 -14.78 4.49 -8.84
N ALA A 114 -14.40 5.75 -8.99
CA ALA A 114 -14.33 6.42 -10.29
C ALA A 114 -13.24 7.50 -10.30
N ILE A 115 -12.81 7.90 -11.49
CA ILE A 115 -11.99 9.07 -11.74
C ILE A 115 -12.80 10.07 -12.57
N VAL A 116 -12.87 11.31 -12.11
CA VAL A 116 -13.44 12.44 -12.83
C VAL A 116 -12.31 13.29 -13.39
N ILE A 117 -12.35 13.61 -14.66
CA ILE A 117 -11.33 14.39 -15.37
C ILE A 117 -12.00 15.64 -15.92
N ALA A 118 -11.46 16.82 -15.58
CA ALA A 118 -12.01 18.10 -16.00
C ALA A 118 -10.90 19.10 -16.37
N GLU A 119 -11.31 20.25 -16.94
CA GLU A 119 -10.41 21.34 -17.34
C GLU A 119 -9.76 22.02 -16.13
N THR A 120 -10.45 22.05 -14.98
CA THR A 120 -9.92 22.58 -13.72
C THR A 120 -10.12 21.56 -12.59
N LEU A 121 -9.34 21.71 -11.52
CA LEU A 121 -9.52 20.88 -10.31
C LEU A 121 -10.89 21.13 -9.67
N GLU A 122 -11.35 22.38 -9.64
CA GLU A 122 -12.67 22.75 -9.09
C GLU A 122 -13.81 22.09 -9.88
N ASP A 123 -13.75 22.09 -11.21
CA ASP A 123 -14.74 21.39 -12.03
C ASP A 123 -14.72 19.89 -11.79
N ALA A 124 -13.52 19.29 -11.61
CA ALA A 124 -13.38 17.87 -11.30
C ALA A 124 -14.01 17.50 -9.95
N GLN A 125 -13.78 18.31 -8.91
CA GLN A 125 -14.36 18.14 -7.58
C GLN A 125 -15.89 18.30 -7.60
N ASN A 126 -16.39 19.39 -8.19
CA ASN A 126 -17.82 19.65 -8.31
C ASN A 126 -18.55 18.54 -9.10
N ALA A 127 -17.93 18.03 -10.13
CA ALA A 127 -18.50 16.92 -10.89
C ALA A 127 -18.42 15.58 -10.13
N ALA A 128 -17.39 15.36 -9.32
CA ALA A 128 -17.28 14.17 -8.48
C ALA A 128 -18.44 14.09 -7.47
N ASP A 129 -18.88 15.21 -6.90
CA ASP A 129 -20.04 15.28 -6.00
C ASP A 129 -21.37 14.92 -6.69
N LEU A 130 -21.41 14.99 -8.02
CA LEU A 130 -22.58 14.60 -8.83
C LEU A 130 -22.58 13.12 -9.22
N VAL A 131 -21.48 12.40 -8.98
CA VAL A 131 -21.43 10.94 -9.19
C VAL A 131 -22.22 10.25 -8.09
N ASN A 132 -23.28 9.56 -8.46
CA ASN A 132 -24.14 8.86 -7.51
C ASN A 132 -23.83 7.36 -7.48
N VAL A 133 -23.31 6.88 -6.37
CA VAL A 133 -22.98 5.45 -6.17
C VAL A 133 -23.99 4.81 -5.23
N SER A 134 -24.68 3.79 -5.74
CA SER A 134 -25.63 2.99 -4.94
C SER A 134 -24.90 1.82 -4.30
N TYR A 135 -24.86 1.82 -2.97
CA TYR A 135 -24.19 0.78 -2.17
C TYR A 135 -25.18 -0.12 -1.44
N GLU A 136 -24.84 -1.40 -1.35
CA GLU A 136 -25.41 -2.33 -0.37
C GLU A 136 -24.35 -2.57 0.71
N ILE A 137 -24.53 -1.88 1.85
CA ILE A 137 -23.58 -1.91 2.96
C ILE A 137 -23.52 -3.32 3.56
N LYS A 138 -22.30 -3.81 3.83
CA LYS A 138 -22.03 -5.09 4.49
C LYS A 138 -21.34 -4.87 5.84
N LYS A 139 -21.40 -5.89 6.70
CA LYS A 139 -20.66 -5.87 7.96
C LYS A 139 -19.15 -5.85 7.67
N ALA A 140 -18.46 -4.85 8.19
CA ALA A 140 -17.02 -4.73 8.04
C ALA A 140 -16.26 -5.47 9.15
N VAL A 141 -15.10 -6.00 8.79
CA VAL A 141 -14.13 -6.62 9.71
C VAL A 141 -12.96 -5.67 9.82
N VAL A 142 -12.82 -4.96 10.94
CA VAL A 142 -11.82 -3.91 11.13
C VAL A 142 -10.76 -4.25 12.17
N ASN A 143 -11.08 -5.11 13.13
CA ASN A 143 -10.14 -5.51 14.18
C ASN A 143 -9.28 -6.68 13.72
N THR A 144 -7.99 -6.54 13.84
CA THR A 144 -7.00 -7.58 13.50
C THR A 144 -7.22 -8.86 14.32
N SER A 145 -7.55 -8.72 15.62
CA SER A 145 -7.84 -9.85 16.53
C SER A 145 -9.02 -10.70 16.10
N ASP A 146 -10.03 -10.09 15.48
CA ASP A 146 -11.31 -10.74 15.19
C ASP A 146 -11.36 -11.30 13.75
N ALA A 147 -10.34 -10.96 12.93
CA ALA A 147 -10.36 -11.23 11.51
C ALA A 147 -10.57 -12.72 11.17
N MET A 148 -9.84 -13.62 11.84
CA MET A 148 -9.92 -15.06 11.56
C MET A 148 -11.26 -15.71 12.00
N GLN A 149 -12.00 -15.10 12.92
CA GLN A 149 -13.31 -15.58 13.39
C GLN A 149 -14.46 -14.87 12.69
N SER A 150 -14.17 -13.90 11.84
CA SER A 150 -15.16 -13.09 11.14
C SER A 150 -15.53 -13.69 9.79
N GLU A 151 -16.64 -13.20 9.21
CA GLU A 151 -17.04 -13.52 7.84
C GLU A 151 -15.92 -13.15 6.85
N ALA A 152 -15.68 -14.01 5.86
CA ALA A 152 -14.70 -13.76 4.81
C ALA A 152 -15.01 -12.46 4.04
N ILE A 153 -14.02 -11.58 3.92
CA ILE A 153 -14.16 -10.32 3.18
C ILE A 153 -13.88 -10.51 1.68
N HIS A 154 -13.16 -11.57 1.33
CA HIS A 154 -12.89 -11.96 -0.05
C HIS A 154 -13.34 -13.39 -0.30
N ASP A 155 -13.92 -13.63 -1.46
CA ASP A 155 -14.35 -14.97 -1.87
C ASP A 155 -13.14 -15.93 -1.97
N GLY A 156 -13.30 -17.13 -1.42
CA GLY A 156 -12.25 -18.16 -1.42
C GLY A 156 -11.09 -17.94 -0.43
N ILE A 157 -11.17 -16.93 0.42
CA ILE A 157 -10.18 -16.69 1.49
C ILE A 157 -10.83 -16.93 2.86
N ASP A 158 -10.82 -18.20 3.27
CA ASP A 158 -11.37 -18.59 4.57
C ASP A 158 -10.60 -17.97 5.71
N GLN A 159 -11.30 -17.63 6.81
CA GLN A 159 -10.74 -17.03 8.01
C GLN A 159 -10.00 -15.70 7.75
N ASN A 160 -10.22 -15.07 6.60
CA ASN A 160 -9.47 -13.89 6.18
C ASN A 160 -7.94 -14.08 6.20
N LEU A 161 -7.45 -15.33 6.17
CA LEU A 161 -6.05 -15.68 6.28
C LEU A 161 -5.34 -15.58 4.92
N CYS A 162 -4.38 -14.66 4.83
CA CYS A 162 -3.50 -14.52 3.65
C CYS A 162 -2.45 -15.63 3.63
N PHE A 163 -1.72 -15.79 4.74
CA PHE A 163 -0.72 -16.83 4.95
C PHE A 163 -0.47 -17.08 6.43
N ASP A 164 0.16 -18.24 6.71
CA ASP A 164 0.66 -18.66 8.02
C ASP A 164 2.15 -19.01 7.88
N PHE A 165 3.02 -18.08 8.28
CA PHE A 165 4.47 -18.17 8.10
C PHE A 165 5.14 -18.56 9.42
N ILE A 166 6.09 -19.49 9.36
CA ILE A 166 6.88 -19.90 10.53
C ILE A 166 8.39 -19.75 10.27
N LEU A 167 9.11 -19.44 11.36
CA LEU A 167 10.57 -19.42 11.39
C LEU A 167 11.06 -20.02 12.71
N GLY A 168 12.11 -20.87 12.65
CA GLY A 168 12.68 -21.53 13.81
C GLY A 168 12.12 -22.93 14.03
N ASP A 169 12.33 -23.46 15.26
CA ASP A 169 12.01 -24.84 15.62
C ASP A 169 11.06 -24.88 16.81
N LYS A 170 9.81 -25.26 16.56
CA LYS A 170 8.76 -25.33 17.58
C LYS A 170 9.04 -26.38 18.65
N VAL A 171 9.55 -27.55 18.27
CA VAL A 171 9.82 -28.65 19.20
C VAL A 171 10.97 -28.28 20.10
N LYS A 172 12.08 -27.83 19.52
CA LYS A 172 13.26 -27.38 20.29
C LYS A 172 12.92 -26.24 21.27
N THR A 173 12.04 -25.32 20.85
CA THR A 173 11.59 -24.20 21.71
C THR A 173 10.72 -24.70 22.86
N TYR A 174 9.82 -25.65 22.59
CA TYR A 174 9.01 -26.28 23.63
C TYR A 174 9.88 -27.03 24.66
N ASP A 175 10.86 -27.84 24.21
CA ASP A 175 11.78 -28.57 25.09
C ASP A 175 12.60 -27.59 25.94
N ALA A 176 13.08 -26.48 25.37
CA ALA A 176 13.77 -25.43 26.11
C ALA A 176 12.89 -24.77 27.20
N PHE A 177 11.60 -24.65 26.97
CA PHE A 177 10.65 -24.13 27.98
C PHE A 177 10.43 -25.09 29.13
N LEU A 178 10.50 -26.41 28.91
CA LEU A 178 10.48 -27.39 30.01
C LEU A 178 11.68 -27.27 30.94
N GLU A 179 12.80 -26.79 30.42
CA GLU A 179 14.02 -26.56 31.21
C GLU A 179 14.07 -25.18 31.88
N ALA A 180 13.16 -24.24 31.52
CA ALA A 180 13.16 -22.90 32.07
C ALA A 180 12.73 -22.89 33.55
N ASP A 181 13.40 -22.06 34.35
CA ASP A 181 12.99 -21.85 35.74
C ASP A 181 11.81 -20.90 35.82
N LYS A 182 11.67 -20.04 34.82
CA LYS A 182 10.57 -19.08 34.71
C LYS A 182 10.21 -18.83 33.27
N ILE A 183 8.88 -18.74 32.95
CA ILE A 183 8.37 -18.27 31.67
C ILE A 183 7.70 -16.90 31.88
N VAL A 184 8.20 -15.90 31.17
CA VAL A 184 7.61 -14.56 31.13
C VAL A 184 6.77 -14.44 29.88
N LYS A 185 5.54 -13.94 30.02
CA LYS A 185 4.60 -13.75 28.91
C LYS A 185 4.24 -12.28 28.76
N LEU A 186 4.09 -11.84 27.51
CA LEU A 186 3.75 -10.47 27.20
C LEU A 186 2.86 -10.41 25.95
N ASP A 187 1.76 -9.65 26.06
CA ASP A 187 0.91 -9.30 24.92
C ASP A 187 1.23 -7.88 24.49
N LEU A 188 1.58 -7.73 23.22
CA LEU A 188 1.99 -6.47 22.62
C LEU A 188 1.03 -6.07 21.50
N ARG A 189 0.76 -4.78 21.41
CA ARG A 189 0.05 -4.20 20.27
C ARG A 189 0.92 -3.11 19.63
N ASN A 190 1.42 -3.38 18.44
CA ASN A 190 2.06 -2.38 17.61
C ASN A 190 0.99 -1.72 16.75
N ASN A 191 0.53 -0.54 17.15
CA ASN A 191 -0.63 0.10 16.54
C ASN A 191 -0.34 0.57 15.11
N ARG A 192 -1.39 0.61 14.31
CA ARG A 192 -1.36 1.15 12.95
C ARG A 192 -0.91 2.60 12.92
N LEU A 193 -0.08 2.95 11.93
CA LEU A 193 0.44 4.28 11.69
C LEU A 193 0.30 4.66 10.21
N ILE A 194 0.13 5.96 9.95
CA ILE A 194 0.22 6.51 8.60
C ILE A 194 1.56 7.26 8.44
N PRO A 195 2.30 7.09 7.34
CA PRO A 195 3.59 7.74 7.11
C PRO A 195 3.55 9.27 7.06
N ASN A 196 2.48 9.85 6.55
CA ASN A 196 2.18 11.28 6.56
C ASN A 196 3.34 12.19 6.12
N ALA A 197 3.89 11.96 4.93
CA ALA A 197 4.91 12.83 4.34
C ALA A 197 4.40 14.26 4.17
N MET A 198 5.30 15.26 4.27
CA MET A 198 4.95 16.69 4.07
C MET A 198 4.36 16.95 2.69
N GLU A 199 4.94 16.35 1.65
CA GLU A 199 4.36 16.29 0.31
C GLU A 199 3.35 15.15 0.24
N PRO A 200 2.03 15.40 -0.02
CA PRO A 200 1.08 14.35 -0.37
C PRO A 200 1.50 13.64 -1.66
N ARG A 201 0.87 12.50 -1.98
CA ARG A 201 1.11 11.84 -3.27
C ARG A 201 0.58 12.71 -4.40
N ALA A 202 1.28 12.67 -5.54
CA ALA A 202 0.86 13.33 -6.76
C ALA A 202 1.34 12.55 -7.97
N CYS A 203 0.57 12.57 -9.06
CA CYS A 203 1.01 12.00 -10.33
C CYS A 203 0.45 12.80 -11.53
N ILE A 204 1.18 12.70 -12.66
CA ILE A 204 0.75 13.26 -13.95
C ILE A 204 0.98 12.19 -15.01
N GLY A 205 -0.11 11.71 -15.63
CA GLY A 205 -0.02 10.88 -16.82
C GLY A 205 0.02 11.77 -18.07
N ASP A 206 0.98 11.52 -18.96
CA ASP A 206 1.17 12.28 -20.20
C ASP A 206 1.44 11.32 -21.35
N TYR A 207 0.44 11.18 -22.24
CA TYR A 207 0.53 10.32 -23.40
C TYR A 207 0.75 11.11 -24.69
N ASN A 208 1.83 10.81 -25.38
CA ASN A 208 2.15 11.36 -26.68
C ASN A 208 1.59 10.47 -27.80
N THR A 209 0.56 10.95 -28.49
CA THR A 209 -0.10 10.22 -29.57
C THR A 209 0.78 10.02 -30.82
N SER A 210 1.76 10.91 -31.04
CA SER A 210 2.61 10.86 -32.24
C SER A 210 3.71 9.79 -32.12
N SER A 211 4.29 9.63 -30.93
CA SER A 211 5.36 8.65 -30.67
C SER A 211 4.86 7.36 -30.02
N ASP A 212 3.58 7.33 -29.59
CA ASP A 212 3.00 6.25 -28.77
C ASP A 212 3.83 6.04 -27.48
N GLU A 213 4.27 7.13 -26.86
CA GLU A 213 5.01 7.10 -25.59
C GLU A 213 4.16 7.61 -24.46
N LEU A 214 4.24 6.95 -23.31
CA LEU A 214 3.59 7.35 -22.08
C LEU A 214 4.61 7.79 -21.04
N THR A 215 4.45 8.97 -20.46
CA THR A 215 5.24 9.42 -19.32
C THR A 215 4.34 9.55 -18.10
N LEU A 216 4.77 8.97 -16.97
CA LEU A 216 4.16 9.16 -15.66
C LEU A 216 5.15 9.92 -14.77
N TYR A 217 4.81 11.16 -14.41
CA TYR A 217 5.50 11.85 -13.32
C TYR A 217 4.79 11.48 -12.02
N THR A 218 5.54 11.05 -11.02
CA THR A 218 4.93 10.64 -9.73
C THR A 218 5.87 10.91 -8.56
N SER A 219 5.30 11.26 -7.42
CA SER A 219 6.05 11.38 -6.17
C SER A 219 6.37 9.98 -5.62
N SER A 220 7.40 9.33 -6.17
CA SER A 220 7.76 7.94 -5.89
C SER A 220 9.17 7.80 -5.34
N GLN A 221 9.36 6.84 -4.43
CA GLN A 221 10.67 6.38 -3.97
C GLN A 221 11.31 5.37 -4.93
N ASN A 222 10.51 4.81 -5.87
CA ASN A 222 10.92 3.66 -6.66
C ASN A 222 10.37 3.69 -8.10
N PRO A 223 10.77 4.67 -8.94
CA PRO A 223 10.21 4.86 -10.28
C PRO A 223 10.43 3.66 -11.21
N HIS A 224 11.54 2.93 -11.06
CA HIS A 224 11.81 1.74 -11.88
C HIS A 224 10.84 0.60 -11.60
N LEU A 225 10.55 0.37 -10.31
CA LEU A 225 9.59 -0.67 -9.90
C LEU A 225 8.17 -0.27 -10.30
N SER A 226 7.80 1.01 -10.16
CA SER A 226 6.51 1.52 -10.63
C SER A 226 6.34 1.28 -12.13
N ARG A 227 7.38 1.55 -12.95
CA ARG A 227 7.36 1.25 -14.38
C ARG A 227 7.13 -0.23 -14.67
N LEU A 228 7.90 -1.11 -14.01
CA LEU A 228 7.76 -2.55 -14.18
C LEU A 228 6.35 -3.04 -13.79
N VAL A 229 5.86 -2.63 -12.61
CA VAL A 229 4.56 -3.07 -12.10
C VAL A 229 3.42 -2.60 -13.01
N LEU A 230 3.41 -1.33 -13.39
CA LEU A 230 2.36 -0.76 -14.23
C LEU A 230 2.38 -1.31 -15.67
N SER A 231 3.56 -1.67 -16.18
CA SER A 231 3.68 -2.26 -17.52
C SER A 231 3.38 -3.75 -17.52
N ALA A 232 4.13 -4.55 -16.74
CA ALA A 232 4.09 -6.00 -16.82
C ALA A 232 2.83 -6.61 -16.17
N PHE A 233 2.34 -6.01 -15.10
CA PHE A 233 1.20 -6.52 -14.34
C PHE A 233 -0.05 -5.66 -14.55
N GLY A 234 0.08 -4.34 -14.61
CA GLY A 234 -1.02 -3.43 -14.88
C GLY A 234 -1.47 -3.42 -16.35
N GLY A 235 -0.58 -3.74 -17.27
CA GLY A 235 -0.89 -3.70 -18.71
C GLY A 235 -1.16 -2.29 -19.25
N ILE A 236 -0.71 -1.24 -18.54
CA ILE A 236 -1.01 0.15 -18.87
C ILE A 236 -0.37 0.55 -20.20
N HIS A 237 0.91 0.21 -20.38
CA HIS A 237 1.66 0.49 -21.60
C HIS A 237 2.88 -0.41 -21.69
N PRO A 238 3.40 -0.76 -22.92
CA PRO A 238 4.65 -1.50 -23.08
C PRO A 238 5.82 -0.82 -22.37
N GLU A 239 6.61 -1.56 -21.60
CA GLU A 239 7.66 -1.00 -20.75
C GLU A 239 8.68 -0.14 -21.51
N HIS A 240 9.06 -0.54 -22.72
CA HIS A 240 10.02 0.20 -23.56
C HIS A 240 9.49 1.53 -24.10
N LYS A 241 8.17 1.78 -24.02
CA LYS A 241 7.51 3.03 -24.38
C LYS A 241 6.92 3.76 -23.16
N PHE A 242 7.20 3.27 -21.97
CA PHE A 242 6.69 3.82 -20.73
C PHE A 242 7.84 4.39 -19.88
N ARG A 243 7.81 5.68 -19.65
CA ARG A 243 8.75 6.40 -18.81
C ARG A 243 8.09 6.77 -17.49
N VAL A 244 8.74 6.44 -16.36
CA VAL A 244 8.33 6.91 -15.03
C VAL A 244 9.40 7.85 -14.50
N VAL A 245 8.98 9.06 -14.13
CA VAL A 245 9.86 10.14 -13.67
C VAL A 245 9.48 10.50 -12.24
N SER A 246 10.43 10.36 -11.32
CA SER A 246 10.29 10.87 -9.96
C SER A 246 11.13 12.15 -9.86
N PRO A 247 10.50 13.34 -9.75
CA PRO A 247 11.19 14.60 -9.54
C PRO A 247 11.70 14.71 -8.09
N ASP A 248 11.77 15.91 -7.52
CA ASP A 248 12.00 16.04 -6.09
C ASP A 248 10.82 15.44 -5.30
N VAL A 249 11.13 14.73 -4.23
CA VAL A 249 10.12 14.06 -3.39
C VAL A 249 10.20 14.60 -1.96
N GLY A 250 9.08 15.12 -1.48
CA GLY A 250 8.95 15.76 -0.17
C GLY A 250 8.66 14.79 0.98
N GLY A 251 9.40 13.66 1.00
CA GLY A 251 9.26 12.56 1.95
C GLY A 251 8.41 11.42 1.39
N GLY A 252 8.79 10.20 1.76
CA GLY A 252 8.08 8.99 1.34
C GLY A 252 7.89 8.02 2.49
N PHE A 253 8.95 7.78 3.27
CA PHE A 253 8.96 6.95 4.48
C PHE A 253 8.40 5.53 4.30
N GLY A 254 8.40 5.02 3.07
CA GLY A 254 7.84 3.73 2.68
C GLY A 254 6.55 3.85 1.89
N SER A 255 5.64 4.79 2.21
CA SER A 255 4.33 4.87 1.53
C SER A 255 4.40 5.26 0.06
N LYS A 256 5.53 5.77 -0.44
CA LYS A 256 5.72 6.12 -1.85
C LYS A 256 6.59 5.09 -2.61
N ILE A 257 6.69 3.85 -2.11
CA ILE A 257 7.46 2.79 -2.77
C ILE A 257 6.65 2.12 -3.89
N TYR A 258 5.35 1.92 -3.69
CA TYR A 258 4.51 1.13 -4.59
C TYR A 258 3.82 1.98 -5.66
N ALA A 259 3.32 1.31 -6.69
CA ALA A 259 2.38 1.91 -7.63
C ALA A 259 0.97 1.88 -7.00
N TYR A 260 0.33 3.02 -6.95
CA TYR A 260 -1.03 3.17 -6.43
C TYR A 260 -2.07 3.13 -7.56
N ALA A 261 -3.33 3.00 -7.19
CA ALA A 261 -4.45 3.09 -8.10
C ALA A 261 -4.44 4.40 -8.89
N GLU A 262 -4.12 5.50 -8.23
CA GLU A 262 -4.06 6.81 -8.87
C GLU A 262 -2.98 6.89 -9.95
N ASP A 263 -1.78 6.30 -9.71
CA ASP A 263 -0.73 6.22 -10.73
C ASP A 263 -1.20 5.42 -11.95
N ALA A 264 -1.82 4.26 -11.71
CA ALA A 264 -2.29 3.36 -12.76
C ALA A 264 -3.41 4.01 -13.59
N VAL A 265 -4.44 4.52 -12.92
CA VAL A 265 -5.63 5.07 -13.56
C VAL A 265 -5.32 6.38 -14.28
N THR A 266 -4.53 7.28 -13.68
CA THR A 266 -4.13 8.55 -14.30
C THR A 266 -3.28 8.30 -15.56
N ALA A 267 -2.32 7.39 -15.51
CA ALA A 267 -1.52 7.02 -16.67
C ALA A 267 -2.38 6.39 -17.79
N TRP A 268 -3.25 5.45 -17.46
CA TRP A 268 -4.17 4.81 -18.40
C TRP A 268 -5.16 5.82 -19.01
N ALA A 269 -5.79 6.64 -18.18
CA ALA A 269 -6.79 7.61 -18.62
C ALA A 269 -6.21 8.68 -19.53
N SER A 270 -4.94 9.09 -19.33
CA SER A 270 -4.27 10.05 -20.23
C SER A 270 -4.17 9.53 -21.66
N LYS A 271 -3.99 8.22 -21.86
CA LYS A 271 -4.06 7.59 -23.20
C LYS A 271 -5.47 7.67 -23.78
N LYS A 272 -6.51 7.49 -22.94
CA LYS A 272 -7.90 7.48 -23.40
C LYS A 272 -8.37 8.85 -23.89
N ILE A 273 -7.95 9.91 -23.21
CA ILE A 273 -8.34 11.28 -23.59
C ILE A 273 -7.30 11.99 -24.46
N ALA A 274 -6.13 11.37 -24.69
CA ALA A 274 -5.00 11.91 -25.43
C ALA A 274 -4.54 13.30 -24.93
N ARG A 275 -4.60 13.51 -23.59
CA ARG A 275 -4.20 14.74 -22.91
C ARG A 275 -3.52 14.43 -21.58
N PRO A 276 -2.61 15.29 -21.12
CA PRO A 276 -2.05 15.15 -19.78
C PRO A 276 -3.12 15.25 -18.70
N ILE A 277 -3.04 14.38 -17.68
CA ILE A 277 -3.93 14.38 -16.51
C ILE A 277 -3.08 14.53 -15.26
N LYS A 278 -3.38 15.52 -14.43
CA LYS A 278 -2.74 15.77 -13.15
C LYS A 278 -3.68 15.44 -12.01
N TRP A 279 -3.19 14.65 -11.06
CA TRP A 279 -3.82 14.43 -9.77
C TRP A 279 -2.84 14.78 -8.64
N VAL A 280 -3.34 15.44 -7.61
CA VAL A 280 -2.62 15.76 -6.37
C VAL A 280 -3.53 15.43 -5.20
N ALA A 281 -3.07 14.58 -4.30
CA ALA A 281 -3.83 14.18 -3.13
C ALA A 281 -4.06 15.35 -2.18
N GLU A 282 -5.26 15.44 -1.66
CA GLU A 282 -5.52 16.20 -0.44
C GLU A 282 -4.97 15.45 0.78
N ARG A 283 -4.73 16.16 1.87
CA ARG A 283 -4.24 15.53 3.10
C ARG A 283 -5.25 14.52 3.67
N SER A 284 -6.54 14.82 3.57
CA SER A 284 -7.64 13.93 3.95
C SER A 284 -7.65 12.64 3.11
N GLU A 285 -7.42 12.73 1.79
CA GLU A 285 -7.29 11.56 0.92
C GLU A 285 -6.11 10.69 1.32
N SER A 286 -4.96 11.30 1.67
CA SER A 286 -3.78 10.56 2.13
C SER A 286 -4.08 9.75 3.39
N PHE A 287 -4.82 10.29 4.35
CA PHE A 287 -5.23 9.56 5.55
C PHE A 287 -6.17 8.39 5.27
N LEU A 288 -6.98 8.47 4.21
CA LEU A 288 -7.94 7.42 3.85
C LEU A 288 -7.32 6.30 3.00
N SER A 289 -6.38 6.63 2.11
CA SER A 289 -5.99 5.74 1.01
C SER A 289 -4.51 5.44 0.89
N ASP A 290 -3.62 6.20 1.53
CA ASP A 290 -2.20 5.81 1.55
C ASP A 290 -2.03 4.51 2.34
N CYS A 291 -1.06 3.68 1.93
CA CYS A 291 -0.73 2.50 2.70
C CYS A 291 -0.24 2.87 4.09
N HIS A 292 -0.80 2.21 5.10
CA HIS A 292 -0.40 2.36 6.49
C HIS A 292 0.78 1.44 6.82
N GLY A 293 1.36 1.60 8.01
CA GLY A 293 2.40 0.71 8.53
C GLY A 293 2.00 0.05 9.84
N ARG A 294 2.76 -0.96 10.28
CA ARG A 294 2.61 -1.67 11.55
C ARG A 294 1.36 -2.54 11.62
N ASP A 295 0.55 -2.40 12.68
CA ASP A 295 -0.69 -3.12 12.95
C ASP A 295 -0.48 -4.63 13.22
N HIS A 296 0.39 -4.91 14.18
CA HIS A 296 0.65 -6.25 14.69
C HIS A 296 0.08 -6.43 16.09
N ILE A 297 -0.49 -7.60 16.35
CA ILE A 297 -0.82 -8.11 17.69
C ILE A 297 0.09 -9.29 17.92
N THR A 298 0.91 -9.23 18.98
CA THR A 298 1.96 -10.21 19.22
C THR A 298 1.87 -10.73 20.63
N HIS A 299 1.84 -12.04 20.79
CA HIS A 299 2.05 -12.75 22.05
C HIS A 299 3.47 -13.29 22.09
N VAL A 300 4.18 -12.99 23.18
CA VAL A 300 5.58 -13.40 23.37
C VAL A 300 5.69 -14.21 24.65
N GLU A 301 6.40 -15.33 24.59
CA GLU A 301 6.83 -16.12 25.75
C GLU A 301 8.34 -16.24 25.75
N LEU A 302 8.97 -15.90 26.88
CA LEU A 302 10.42 -15.97 27.09
C LEU A 302 10.73 -16.92 28.26
N GLY A 303 11.45 -18.01 27.98
CA GLY A 303 11.99 -18.94 28.98
C GLY A 303 13.35 -18.48 29.48
N ILE A 304 13.50 -18.34 30.79
CA ILE A 304 14.75 -17.90 31.45
C ILE A 304 15.13 -18.80 32.62
N LYS A 305 16.44 -18.90 32.90
CA LYS A 305 17.02 -19.52 34.11
C LYS A 305 17.12 -18.50 35.23
N ASN A 306 17.27 -18.98 36.47
CA ASN A 306 17.44 -18.13 37.66
C ASN A 306 18.72 -17.25 37.60
N ASP A 307 19.71 -17.64 36.82
CA ASP A 307 20.92 -16.86 36.55
C ASP A 307 20.75 -15.80 35.46
N GLY A 308 19.55 -15.69 34.89
CA GLY A 308 19.20 -14.73 33.82
C GLY A 308 19.49 -15.23 32.40
N LYS A 309 19.96 -16.47 32.23
CA LYS A 309 20.20 -17.04 30.90
C LYS A 309 18.89 -17.31 30.20
N ILE A 310 18.75 -16.80 28.95
CA ILE A 310 17.61 -17.10 28.09
C ILE A 310 17.79 -18.50 27.51
N VAL A 311 16.74 -19.32 27.58
CA VAL A 311 16.73 -20.69 27.03
C VAL A 311 15.85 -20.85 25.84
N GLY A 312 14.76 -20.06 25.70
CA GLY A 312 13.85 -20.15 24.59
C GLY A 312 12.98 -18.89 24.40
N LEU A 313 12.56 -18.66 23.17
CA LEU A 313 11.65 -17.57 22.80
C LEU A 313 10.57 -18.10 21.85
N GLN A 314 9.30 -17.87 22.19
CA GLN A 314 8.17 -18.09 21.28
C GLN A 314 7.49 -16.77 21.00
N VAL A 315 7.16 -16.53 19.71
CA VAL A 315 6.48 -15.33 19.28
C VAL A 315 5.35 -15.71 18.31
N ASP A 316 4.13 -15.39 18.69
CA ASP A 316 2.93 -15.58 17.86
C ASP A 316 2.37 -14.20 17.48
N THR A 317 2.38 -13.87 16.19
CA THR A 317 1.96 -12.58 15.67
C THR A 317 0.78 -12.72 14.72
N ILE A 318 -0.24 -11.88 14.89
CA ILE A 318 -1.27 -11.62 13.89
C ILE A 318 -0.95 -10.27 13.25
N ALA A 319 -0.62 -10.29 11.97
CA ALA A 319 -0.27 -9.10 11.19
C ALA A 319 -1.44 -8.71 10.27
N ASN A 320 -1.87 -7.45 10.32
CA ASN A 320 -2.90 -6.95 9.44
C ASN A 320 -2.30 -6.57 8.07
N ILE A 321 -2.91 -7.06 7.00
CA ILE A 321 -2.57 -6.71 5.61
C ILE A 321 -3.46 -5.57 5.08
N GLY A 322 -4.56 -5.26 5.77
CA GLY A 322 -5.62 -4.39 5.27
C GLY A 322 -6.54 -5.11 4.31
N ALA A 323 -7.24 -4.37 3.45
CA ALA A 323 -8.21 -4.96 2.52
C ALA A 323 -7.54 -5.72 1.37
N TYR A 324 -6.34 -5.33 0.99
CA TYR A 324 -5.60 -5.92 -0.12
C TYR A 324 -4.11 -5.99 0.20
N ALA A 325 -3.46 -7.05 -0.27
CA ALA A 325 -2.01 -7.12 -0.23
C ALA A 325 -1.41 -6.13 -1.23
N SER A 326 -0.45 -5.33 -0.78
CA SER A 326 0.32 -4.45 -1.63
C SER A 326 1.75 -4.96 -1.81
N LEU A 327 2.62 -4.22 -2.47
CA LEU A 327 3.88 -4.69 -3.03
C LEU A 327 4.82 -5.35 -2.00
N PHE A 328 4.95 -4.78 -0.78
CA PHE A 328 5.81 -5.29 0.29
C PHE A 328 5.03 -5.71 1.55
N SER A 329 3.71 -5.68 1.50
CA SER A 329 2.84 -6.01 2.65
C SER A 329 3.13 -7.38 3.26
N THR A 330 3.50 -8.34 2.42
CA THR A 330 3.71 -9.73 2.82
C THR A 330 5.13 -9.98 3.36
N VAL A 331 6.14 -9.28 2.84
CA VAL A 331 7.53 -9.43 3.28
C VAL A 331 7.81 -8.68 4.58
N THR A 332 7.07 -7.60 4.85
CA THR A 332 7.25 -6.79 6.06
C THR A 332 7.06 -7.62 7.35
N PRO A 333 5.94 -8.35 7.55
CA PRO A 333 5.73 -9.14 8.76
C PRO A 333 6.47 -10.49 8.75
N THR A 334 7.15 -10.86 7.67
CA THR A 334 7.87 -12.13 7.55
C THR A 334 9.38 -11.90 7.52
N TYR A 335 9.99 -11.82 6.35
CA TYR A 335 11.46 -11.74 6.18
C TYR A 335 12.09 -10.46 6.71
N LEU A 336 11.34 -9.37 6.89
CA LEU A 336 11.84 -8.12 7.47
C LEU A 336 11.57 -7.99 8.97
N TYR A 337 10.81 -8.90 9.56
CA TYR A 337 10.42 -8.91 10.97
C TYR A 337 10.96 -10.13 11.70
N ALA A 338 10.55 -11.33 11.30
CA ALA A 338 10.81 -12.56 12.06
C ALA A 338 12.30 -12.83 12.30
N PRO A 339 13.23 -12.68 11.34
CA PRO A 339 14.65 -12.92 11.58
C PRO A 339 15.31 -11.92 12.52
N LEU A 340 14.67 -10.76 12.76
CA LEU A 340 15.23 -9.68 13.58
C LEU A 340 14.80 -9.73 15.04
N ILE A 341 13.81 -10.56 15.39
CA ILE A 341 13.24 -10.64 16.75
C ILE A 341 14.28 -11.04 17.79
N LEU A 342 15.26 -11.89 17.44
CA LEU A 342 16.30 -12.32 18.38
C LEU A 342 17.26 -11.17 18.77
N GLY A 343 17.34 -10.12 17.93
CA GLY A 343 18.18 -8.95 18.21
C GLY A 343 19.65 -9.31 18.43
N LEU A 344 20.18 -8.84 19.57
CA LEU A 344 21.58 -9.07 20.00
C LEU A 344 21.72 -10.22 21.01
N TYR A 345 20.62 -10.87 21.34
CA TYR A 345 20.60 -11.86 22.41
C TYR A 345 20.98 -13.24 21.89
N ASP A 346 21.72 -14.00 22.74
CA ASP A 346 21.99 -15.41 22.51
C ASP A 346 20.78 -16.23 22.99
N ILE A 347 19.92 -16.60 22.03
CA ILE A 347 18.70 -17.38 22.27
C ILE A 347 18.83 -18.72 21.53
N PRO A 348 19.11 -19.82 22.23
CA PRO A 348 19.46 -21.10 21.62
C PRO A 348 18.28 -21.81 20.95
N ALA A 349 17.05 -21.49 21.35
CA ALA A 349 15.83 -22.02 20.75
C ALA A 349 14.80 -20.92 20.56
N ALA A 350 14.30 -20.77 19.33
CA ALA A 350 13.26 -19.79 19.02
C ALA A 350 12.26 -20.35 18.02
N PHE A 351 10.99 -19.97 18.20
CA PHE A 351 9.93 -20.24 17.25
C PHE A 351 9.07 -18.99 17.05
N ILE A 352 8.98 -18.55 15.82
CA ILE A 352 8.20 -17.38 15.43
C ILE A 352 7.11 -17.85 14.46
N ASN A 353 5.86 -17.51 14.77
CA ASN A 353 4.70 -17.77 13.93
C ASN A 353 4.03 -16.43 13.56
N VAL A 354 3.76 -16.20 12.29
CA VAL A 354 3.10 -15.00 11.78
C VAL A 354 1.91 -15.38 10.93
N LYS A 355 0.71 -15.05 11.40
CA LYS A 355 -0.53 -15.15 10.64
C LYS A 355 -0.89 -13.79 10.07
N ALA A 356 -0.87 -13.65 8.75
CA ALA A 356 -1.27 -12.42 8.08
C ALA A 356 -2.73 -12.49 7.70
N VAL A 357 -3.51 -11.45 8.06
CA VAL A 357 -4.96 -11.44 7.89
C VAL A 357 -5.43 -10.23 7.12
N PHE A 358 -6.50 -10.40 6.34
CA PHE A 358 -7.20 -9.31 5.68
C PHE A 358 -8.25 -8.68 6.61
N THR A 359 -8.40 -7.36 6.50
CA THR A 359 -9.44 -6.57 7.17
C THR A 359 -10.00 -5.50 6.24
N ASN A 360 -11.18 -4.97 6.53
CA ASN A 360 -11.77 -3.87 5.75
C ASN A 360 -11.17 -2.50 6.13
N THR A 361 -9.85 -2.38 5.98
CA THR A 361 -9.08 -1.17 6.27
C THR A 361 -8.12 -0.87 5.11
N ALA A 362 -7.57 0.35 5.04
CA ALA A 362 -6.53 0.66 4.06
C ALA A 362 -5.39 -0.38 4.11
N PRO A 363 -4.76 -0.73 2.99
CA PRO A 363 -3.64 -1.67 2.96
C PRO A 363 -2.54 -1.30 3.96
N VAL A 364 -1.91 -2.31 4.55
CA VAL A 364 -0.73 -2.16 5.42
C VAL A 364 0.49 -2.63 4.67
N ASP A 365 1.53 -1.80 4.65
CA ASP A 365 2.76 -2.10 3.93
C ASP A 365 3.97 -1.45 4.65
N ALA A 366 5.08 -1.31 3.94
CA ALA A 366 6.32 -0.79 4.49
C ALA A 366 6.17 0.66 5.00
N TYR A 367 6.51 0.86 6.26
CA TYR A 367 6.72 2.18 6.86
C TYR A 367 8.09 2.21 7.52
N ARG A 368 8.76 3.33 7.48
CA ARG A 368 10.10 3.67 8.01
C ARG A 368 10.68 2.62 8.95
N GLY A 369 11.64 1.84 8.44
CA GLY A 369 12.24 0.70 9.15
C GLY A 369 11.64 -0.66 8.81
N ALA A 370 10.40 -0.76 8.36
CA ALA A 370 9.66 -1.94 7.87
C ALA A 370 10.12 -3.28 8.47
N GLY A 371 9.38 -3.81 9.43
CA GLY A 371 9.70 -5.03 10.17
C GLY A 371 10.61 -4.81 11.39
N ARG A 372 11.56 -3.86 11.35
CA ARG A 372 12.49 -3.62 12.46
C ARG A 372 11.81 -3.01 13.68
N PRO A 373 11.03 -1.92 13.55
CA PRO A 373 10.30 -1.39 14.69
C PRO A 373 9.23 -2.33 15.23
N GLU A 374 8.74 -3.23 14.38
CA GLU A 374 7.79 -4.26 14.80
C GLU A 374 8.50 -5.35 15.62
N ALA A 375 9.80 -5.61 15.35
CA ALA A 375 10.61 -6.60 16.05
C ALA A 375 11.26 -6.07 17.35
N THR A 376 11.39 -4.74 17.50
CA THR A 376 12.04 -4.12 18.66
C THR A 376 11.08 -3.91 19.80
#